data_498e54aaf14aeb42922d579a68de9991
#
_entry.id   498e54aaf14aeb42922d579a68de9991
#
_cell.length_a   1.000
_cell.length_b   1.000
_cell.length_c   1.000
_cell.angle_alpha   90.00
_cell.angle_beta   90.00
_cell.angle_gamma   90.00
#
_symmetry.space_group_name_H-M   'P 1'
#
loop_
_entity.id
_entity.type
_entity.pdbx_description
1 polymer ?
#
loop_
_entity_poly.entity_id
_entity_poly.type
_entity_poly.pdbx_seq_one_letter_code
_entity_poly.pdbx_strand_id
1 'polypeptide(L)'
;AAQELFQVQASDCIRRPISRVSRNKELKKALDGALAGEHIETVLETHGRFYQLLANPVKVTGKTYGAVIMVWDITEKNAAEQMRREFSANVSHELKTPLMSISGYAELIENGMVQPADIPEFASRIHQEANRLTALVQDIIQLSKLEEGTSQMQEEVVDLYELTEDIGATLHHAAKKKDITMKIEGATQEITGVRQILYEMLYNLMDNGIKYNVEHGILWVRMWKTTDKIYWQVEDTGIGIAKEEQERVYERFYRVDKSHSRQTGGTGLGLSIVKHGAALHHAQIRTESQPGQGTKITIGFPLDPI
;
A
#
# COMPACT_ATOMS: atom_id res chain seq x y z
N ALA A 1 31.72 -8.45 -5.33
CA ALA A 1 30.67 -8.84 -4.37
C ALA A 1 31.14 -8.79 -2.91
N ALA A 2 31.94 -9.79 -2.38
CA ALA A 2 32.34 -9.77 -0.95
C ALA A 2 33.19 -8.56 -0.57
N GLN A 3 34.08 -8.08 -1.44
CA GLN A 3 34.87 -6.88 -1.22
C GLN A 3 34.01 -5.59 -1.10
N GLU A 4 32.99 -5.47 -1.91
CA GLU A 4 32.02 -4.36 -1.87
C GLU A 4 31.17 -4.43 -0.61
N LEU A 5 30.66 -5.62 -0.28
CA LEU A 5 29.83 -5.83 0.91
C LEU A 5 30.56 -5.44 2.21
N PHE A 6 31.81 -5.90 2.36
CA PHE A 6 32.61 -5.66 3.55
C PHE A 6 33.52 -4.43 3.44
N GLN A 7 33.52 -3.73 2.30
CA GLN A 7 34.35 -2.54 2.01
C GLN A 7 35.84 -2.80 2.26
N VAL A 8 36.34 -3.97 1.83
CA VAL A 8 37.72 -4.40 2.03
C VAL A 8 38.37 -4.80 0.71
N GLN A 9 39.69 -4.63 0.60
CA GLN A 9 40.46 -5.15 -0.53
C GLN A 9 40.80 -6.64 -0.30
N ALA A 10 40.79 -7.46 -1.36
CA ALA A 10 41.12 -8.89 -1.24
C ALA A 10 42.52 -9.11 -0.65
N SER A 11 43.50 -8.28 -1.03
CA SER A 11 44.86 -8.30 -0.49
C SER A 11 44.92 -8.16 1.03
N ASP A 12 44.00 -7.41 1.61
CA ASP A 12 44.00 -7.12 3.06
C ASP A 12 43.33 -8.23 3.88
N CYS A 13 42.65 -9.15 3.21
CA CYS A 13 41.89 -10.24 3.84
C CYS A 13 42.60 -11.59 3.77
N ILE A 14 43.44 -11.83 2.71
CA ILE A 14 44.13 -13.10 2.51
C ILE A 14 45.12 -13.34 3.66
N ARG A 15 45.00 -14.52 4.31
CA ARG A 15 45.83 -14.96 5.46
C ARG A 15 45.68 -14.03 6.68
N ARG A 16 44.58 -13.29 6.78
CA ARG A 16 44.28 -12.45 7.94
C ARG A 16 43.06 -13.00 8.69
N PRO A 17 42.91 -12.71 9.99
CA PRO A 17 41.74 -13.12 10.77
C PRO A 17 40.48 -12.44 10.24
N ILE A 18 39.32 -13.11 10.35
CA ILE A 18 38.02 -12.60 9.87
C ILE A 18 37.64 -11.24 10.46
N SER A 19 38.14 -10.89 11.65
CA SER A 19 37.96 -9.59 12.29
C SER A 19 38.54 -8.41 11.48
N ARG A 20 39.39 -8.69 10.49
CA ARG A 20 39.86 -7.70 9.51
C ARG A 20 38.83 -7.46 8.40
N VAL A 21 38.03 -8.48 8.08
CA VAL A 21 36.96 -8.38 7.08
C VAL A 21 35.75 -7.68 7.67
N SER A 22 35.32 -8.11 8.85
CA SER A 22 34.16 -7.51 9.53
C SER A 22 34.23 -7.74 11.04
N ARG A 23 33.79 -6.74 11.82
CA ARG A 23 33.61 -6.87 13.27
C ARG A 23 32.19 -7.33 13.66
N ASN A 24 31.37 -7.67 12.69
CA ASN A 24 30.00 -8.09 12.95
C ASN A 24 29.97 -9.42 13.73
N LYS A 25 29.17 -9.44 14.81
CA LYS A 25 29.05 -10.57 15.72
C LYS A 25 28.42 -11.80 15.06
N GLU A 26 27.44 -11.61 14.17
CA GLU A 26 26.73 -12.71 13.50
C GLU A 26 27.66 -13.42 12.50
N LEU A 27 28.48 -12.66 11.75
CA LEU A 27 29.48 -13.23 10.86
C LEU A 27 30.51 -14.05 11.64
N LYS A 28 30.99 -13.55 12.80
CA LYS A 28 31.92 -14.27 13.66
C LYS A 28 31.28 -15.54 14.20
N LYS A 29 30.06 -15.46 14.73
CA LYS A 29 29.32 -16.61 15.25
C LYS A 29 29.11 -17.70 14.18
N ALA A 30 28.73 -17.30 12.95
CA ALA A 30 28.56 -18.21 11.84
C ALA A 30 29.88 -18.92 11.48
N LEU A 31 31.01 -18.19 11.46
CA LEU A 31 32.32 -18.76 11.21
C LEU A 31 32.74 -19.75 12.32
N ASP A 32 32.62 -19.31 13.59
CA ASP A 32 33.04 -20.13 14.74
C ASP A 32 32.24 -21.44 14.79
N GLY A 33 30.91 -21.41 14.55
CA GLY A 33 30.08 -22.61 14.47
C GLY A 33 30.45 -23.51 13.30
N ALA A 34 30.69 -22.96 12.12
CA ALA A 34 31.12 -23.76 10.97
C ALA A 34 32.50 -24.41 11.18
N LEU A 35 33.43 -23.70 11.84
CA LEU A 35 34.74 -24.30 12.20
C LEU A 35 34.59 -25.39 13.27
N ALA A 36 33.57 -25.31 14.13
CA ALA A 36 33.22 -26.40 15.06
C ALA A 36 32.56 -27.61 14.37
N GLY A 37 32.28 -27.51 13.09
CA GLY A 37 31.71 -28.58 12.27
C GLY A 37 30.19 -28.53 12.10
N GLU A 38 29.56 -27.45 12.52
CA GLU A 38 28.13 -27.19 12.44
C GLU A 38 27.76 -26.42 11.16
N HIS A 39 26.53 -26.61 10.70
CA HIS A 39 25.92 -25.78 9.66
C HIS A 39 25.19 -24.62 10.33
N ILE A 40 25.58 -23.39 9.99
CA ILE A 40 24.99 -22.19 10.58
C ILE A 40 24.31 -21.35 9.50
N GLU A 41 23.07 -21.06 9.74
CA GLU A 41 22.28 -20.10 8.95
C GLU A 41 21.88 -18.94 9.87
N THR A 42 22.15 -17.70 9.44
CA THR A 42 21.81 -16.50 10.19
C THR A 42 21.61 -15.30 9.25
N VAL A 43 21.04 -14.23 9.76
CA VAL A 43 20.85 -12.98 9.00
C VAL A 43 21.82 -11.93 9.55
N LEU A 44 22.49 -11.26 8.64
CA LEU A 44 23.35 -10.12 8.90
C LEU A 44 22.65 -8.85 8.45
N GLU A 45 22.47 -7.89 9.36
CA GLU A 45 22.07 -6.53 9.03
C GLU A 45 23.29 -5.63 9.01
N THR A 46 23.50 -4.93 7.89
CA THR A 46 24.59 -3.96 7.74
C THR A 46 24.23 -2.88 6.71
N HIS A 47 24.53 -1.61 7.05
CA HIS A 47 24.23 -0.45 6.20
C HIS A 47 22.77 -0.40 5.68
N GLY A 48 21.80 -0.79 6.52
CA GLY A 48 20.38 -0.81 6.15
C GLY A 48 19.98 -1.91 5.15
N ARG A 49 20.86 -2.90 4.91
CA ARG A 49 20.59 -4.07 4.07
C ARG A 49 20.63 -5.35 4.88
N PHE A 50 19.88 -6.34 4.42
CA PHE A 50 19.79 -7.65 5.04
C PHE A 50 20.45 -8.71 4.15
N TYR A 51 21.36 -9.47 4.75
CA TYR A 51 22.09 -10.53 4.07
C TYR A 51 21.88 -11.87 4.79
N GLN A 52 21.51 -12.89 4.06
CA GLN A 52 21.48 -14.27 4.57
C GLN A 52 22.89 -14.82 4.53
N LEU A 53 23.39 -15.26 5.67
CA LEU A 53 24.68 -15.95 5.81
C LEU A 53 24.43 -17.44 5.95
N LEU A 54 25.08 -18.23 5.12
CA LEU A 54 25.11 -19.68 5.20
C LEU A 54 26.55 -20.13 5.36
N ALA A 55 26.91 -20.57 6.54
CA ALA A 55 28.25 -21.02 6.87
C ALA A 55 28.31 -22.55 6.97
N ASN A 56 29.12 -23.16 6.13
CA ASN A 56 29.31 -24.62 6.03
C ASN A 56 30.72 -25.01 6.36
N PRO A 57 30.93 -26.08 7.15
CA PRO A 57 32.26 -26.63 7.40
C PRO A 57 32.81 -27.31 6.13
N VAL A 58 34.07 -27.05 5.84
CA VAL A 58 34.83 -27.81 4.84
C VAL A 58 35.52 -28.97 5.55
N LYS A 59 35.06 -30.21 5.32
CA LYS A 59 35.58 -31.43 5.95
C LYS A 59 36.40 -32.26 4.95
N VAL A 60 37.56 -32.69 5.38
CA VAL A 60 38.42 -33.63 4.64
C VAL A 60 38.74 -34.78 5.59
N THR A 61 38.47 -36.00 5.18
CA THR A 61 38.65 -37.21 6.00
C THR A 61 38.07 -37.13 7.41
N GLY A 62 36.89 -36.45 7.52
CA GLY A 62 36.16 -36.30 8.80
C GLY A 62 36.64 -35.15 9.70
N LYS A 63 37.73 -34.47 9.36
CA LYS A 63 38.19 -33.25 10.12
C LYS A 63 37.81 -31.98 9.42
N THR A 64 37.41 -30.97 10.19
CA THR A 64 37.10 -29.60 9.68
C THR A 64 38.40 -28.86 9.39
N TYR A 65 38.64 -28.50 8.15
CA TYR A 65 39.80 -27.73 7.68
C TYR A 65 39.53 -26.26 7.49
N GLY A 66 38.26 -25.87 7.41
CA GLY A 66 37.85 -24.49 7.18
C GLY A 66 36.35 -24.39 7.10
N ALA A 67 35.88 -23.22 6.71
CA ALA A 67 34.47 -22.96 6.47
C ALA A 67 34.28 -22.14 5.19
N VAL A 68 33.17 -22.38 4.48
CA VAL A 68 32.68 -21.58 3.37
C VAL A 68 31.49 -20.80 3.89
N ILE A 69 31.53 -19.48 3.73
CA ILE A 69 30.39 -18.61 4.05
C ILE A 69 29.84 -18.07 2.74
N MET A 70 28.61 -18.39 2.45
CA MET A 70 27.84 -17.82 1.35
C MET A 70 27.00 -16.67 1.89
N VAL A 71 26.89 -15.61 1.10
CA VAL A 71 26.18 -14.39 1.49
C VAL A 71 25.25 -14.00 0.36
N TRP A 72 23.95 -13.91 0.65
CA TRP A 72 22.93 -13.44 -0.28
C TRP A 72 22.30 -12.16 0.22
N ASP A 73 22.15 -11.19 -0.65
CA ASP A 73 21.31 -10.02 -0.37
C ASP A 73 19.83 -10.45 -0.37
N ILE A 74 19.20 -10.32 0.78
CA ILE A 74 17.79 -10.65 0.97
C ILE A 74 16.97 -9.39 1.34
N THR A 75 17.51 -8.20 1.08
CA THR A 75 16.89 -6.93 1.50
C THR A 75 15.48 -6.80 0.95
N GLU A 76 15.31 -7.01 -0.36
CA GLU A 76 13.99 -6.93 -1.01
C GLU A 76 13.03 -8.02 -0.49
N LYS A 77 13.53 -9.25 -0.36
CA LYS A 77 12.74 -10.37 0.17
C LYS A 77 12.29 -10.10 1.61
N ASN A 78 13.20 -9.62 2.45
CA ASN A 78 12.91 -9.31 3.85
C ASN A 78 11.91 -8.16 3.97
N ALA A 79 12.06 -7.11 3.15
CA ALA A 79 11.11 -6.00 3.08
C ALA A 79 9.71 -6.47 2.64
N ALA A 80 9.62 -7.33 1.64
CA ALA A 80 8.35 -7.90 1.17
C ALA A 80 7.69 -8.78 2.26
N GLU A 81 8.46 -9.62 2.95
CA GLU A 81 7.95 -10.45 4.06
C GLU A 81 7.48 -9.59 5.23
N GLN A 82 8.20 -8.53 5.57
CA GLN A 82 7.80 -7.60 6.62
C GLN A 82 6.50 -6.89 6.24
N MET A 83 6.40 -6.33 5.03
CA MET A 83 5.17 -5.72 4.53
C MET A 83 3.98 -6.69 4.59
N ARG A 84 4.19 -7.97 4.25
CA ARG A 84 3.13 -9.00 4.32
C ARG A 84 2.70 -9.27 5.76
N ARG A 85 3.64 -9.33 6.72
CA ARG A 85 3.33 -9.52 8.15
C ARG A 85 2.57 -8.33 8.71
N GLU A 86 3.01 -7.11 8.41
CA GLU A 86 2.34 -5.88 8.82
C GLU A 86 0.94 -5.77 8.20
N PHE A 87 0.78 -6.13 6.93
CA PHE A 87 -0.52 -6.20 6.28
C PHE A 87 -1.46 -7.16 7.00
N SER A 88 -1.04 -8.41 7.27
CA SER A 88 -1.87 -9.40 7.97
C SER A 88 -2.26 -8.96 9.38
N ALA A 89 -1.34 -8.33 10.11
CA ALA A 89 -1.61 -7.78 11.45
C ALA A 89 -2.63 -6.64 11.38
N ASN A 90 -2.44 -5.70 10.44
CA ASN A 90 -3.34 -4.56 10.25
C ASN A 90 -4.74 -5.01 9.80
N VAL A 91 -4.84 -5.96 8.87
CA VAL A 91 -6.13 -6.58 8.46
C VAL A 91 -6.85 -7.14 9.68
N SER A 92 -6.16 -7.94 10.50
CA SER A 92 -6.76 -8.55 11.69
C SER A 92 -7.27 -7.49 12.67
N HIS A 93 -6.52 -6.43 12.86
CA HIS A 93 -6.90 -5.33 13.75
C HIS A 93 -8.08 -4.51 13.21
N GLU A 94 -8.06 -4.15 11.92
CA GLU A 94 -9.10 -3.34 11.28
C GLU A 94 -10.42 -4.12 11.10
N LEU A 95 -10.38 -5.45 11.00
CA LEU A 95 -11.58 -6.31 11.01
C LEU A 95 -12.16 -6.48 12.43
N LYS A 96 -11.30 -6.62 13.44
CA LYS A 96 -11.74 -6.86 14.82
C LYS A 96 -12.50 -5.69 15.42
N THR A 97 -12.10 -4.45 15.11
CA THR A 97 -12.70 -3.24 15.68
C THR A 97 -14.19 -3.09 15.34
N PRO A 98 -14.62 -3.09 14.04
CA PRO A 98 -16.03 -2.98 13.70
C PRO A 98 -16.84 -4.20 14.21
N LEU A 99 -16.25 -5.40 14.17
CA LEU A 99 -16.91 -6.61 14.67
C LEU A 99 -17.22 -6.52 16.16
N MET A 100 -16.28 -6.03 16.97
CA MET A 100 -16.52 -5.81 18.41
C MET A 100 -17.58 -4.73 18.66
N SER A 101 -17.62 -3.67 17.85
CA SER A 101 -18.65 -2.63 17.95
C SER A 101 -20.03 -3.20 17.62
N ILE A 102 -20.15 -3.96 16.54
CA ILE A 102 -21.41 -4.65 16.15
C ILE A 102 -21.88 -5.55 17.28
N SER A 103 -21.01 -6.43 17.77
CA SER A 103 -21.34 -7.35 18.86
C SER A 103 -21.75 -6.61 20.14
N GLY A 104 -21.02 -5.56 20.52
CA GLY A 104 -21.34 -4.77 21.72
C GLY A 104 -22.68 -4.05 21.63
N TYR A 105 -22.98 -3.42 20.47
CA TYR A 105 -24.30 -2.79 20.29
C TYR A 105 -25.44 -3.81 20.28
N ALA A 106 -25.25 -4.96 19.64
CA ALA A 106 -26.24 -6.04 19.62
C ALA A 106 -26.48 -6.59 21.03
N GLU A 107 -25.44 -6.83 21.82
CA GLU A 107 -25.53 -7.32 23.21
C GLU A 107 -26.27 -6.33 24.14
N LEU A 108 -26.01 -5.03 23.98
CA LEU A 108 -26.73 -4.00 24.74
C LEU A 108 -28.24 -4.00 24.44
N ILE A 109 -28.61 -4.21 23.17
CA ILE A 109 -30.03 -4.33 22.78
C ILE A 109 -30.62 -5.63 23.33
N GLU A 110 -29.95 -6.77 23.18
CA GLU A 110 -30.39 -8.08 23.61
C GLU A 110 -30.64 -8.15 25.13
N ASN A 111 -29.76 -7.54 25.90
CA ASN A 111 -29.86 -7.49 27.37
C ASN A 111 -30.83 -6.42 27.89
N GLY A 112 -31.54 -5.72 27.03
CA GLY A 112 -32.50 -4.67 27.44
C GLY A 112 -31.84 -3.47 28.11
N MET A 113 -30.55 -3.23 27.87
CA MET A 113 -29.78 -2.10 28.42
C MET A 113 -29.98 -0.81 27.61
N VAL A 114 -30.69 -0.87 26.47
CA VAL A 114 -31.02 0.25 25.61
C VAL A 114 -32.48 0.61 25.77
N GLN A 115 -32.78 1.90 25.93
CA GLN A 115 -34.19 2.33 25.95
C GLN A 115 -34.86 2.04 24.61
N PRO A 116 -36.17 1.67 24.57
CA PRO A 116 -36.87 1.38 23.31
C PRO A 116 -36.79 2.49 22.25
N ALA A 117 -36.72 3.74 22.67
CA ALA A 117 -36.59 4.90 21.80
C ALA A 117 -35.23 4.97 21.10
N ASP A 118 -34.17 4.41 21.69
CA ASP A 118 -32.79 4.49 21.19
C ASP A 118 -32.41 3.26 20.33
N ILE A 119 -33.23 2.20 20.34
CA ILE A 119 -32.99 0.99 19.53
C ILE A 119 -32.72 1.29 18.05
N PRO A 120 -33.48 2.20 17.37
CA PRO A 120 -33.19 2.54 15.97
C PRO A 120 -31.81 3.16 15.76
N GLU A 121 -31.31 3.96 16.72
CA GLU A 121 -29.97 4.53 16.63
C GLU A 121 -28.89 3.45 16.75
N PHE A 122 -29.03 2.51 17.70
CA PHE A 122 -28.10 1.40 17.85
C PHE A 122 -28.10 0.48 16.65
N ALA A 123 -29.30 0.18 16.08
CA ALA A 123 -29.41 -0.57 14.84
C ALA A 123 -28.74 0.14 13.66
N SER A 124 -28.85 1.46 13.56
CA SER A 124 -28.17 2.26 12.56
C SER A 124 -26.65 2.19 12.72
N ARG A 125 -26.11 2.22 13.93
CA ARG A 125 -24.70 2.08 14.23
C ARG A 125 -24.19 0.70 13.82
N ILE A 126 -24.92 -0.39 14.12
CA ILE A 126 -24.62 -1.74 13.68
C ILE A 126 -24.54 -1.81 12.17
N HIS A 127 -25.52 -1.22 11.48
CA HIS A 127 -25.59 -1.21 10.01
C HIS A 127 -24.39 -0.45 9.40
N GLN A 128 -24.00 0.68 9.98
CA GLN A 128 -22.85 1.47 9.54
C GLN A 128 -21.54 0.68 9.67
N GLU A 129 -21.32 0.01 10.82
CA GLU A 129 -20.11 -0.80 11.02
C GLU A 129 -20.09 -2.05 10.14
N ALA A 130 -21.26 -2.66 9.86
CA ALA A 130 -21.36 -3.78 8.91
C ALA A 130 -21.01 -3.35 7.48
N ASN A 131 -21.51 -2.19 7.03
CA ASN A 131 -21.16 -1.65 5.71
C ASN A 131 -19.67 -1.31 5.61
N ARG A 132 -19.09 -0.74 6.66
CA ARG A 132 -17.65 -0.47 6.74
C ARG A 132 -16.82 -1.75 6.65
N LEU A 133 -17.24 -2.82 7.37
CA LEU A 133 -16.60 -4.12 7.31
C LEU A 133 -16.64 -4.72 5.91
N THR A 134 -17.80 -4.62 5.24
CA THR A 134 -17.98 -5.09 3.87
C THR A 134 -17.04 -4.37 2.90
N ALA A 135 -16.97 -3.04 2.98
CA ALA A 135 -16.04 -2.25 2.15
C ALA A 135 -14.58 -2.64 2.41
N LEU A 136 -14.19 -2.83 3.68
CA LEU A 136 -12.83 -3.26 4.02
C LEU A 136 -12.48 -4.64 3.43
N VAL A 137 -13.41 -5.61 3.51
CA VAL A 137 -13.22 -6.94 2.92
C VAL A 137 -13.07 -6.84 1.40
N GLN A 138 -13.89 -6.01 0.74
CA GLN A 138 -13.80 -5.77 -0.70
C GLN A 138 -12.43 -5.19 -1.09
N ASP A 139 -11.97 -4.16 -0.38
CA ASP A 139 -10.66 -3.54 -0.63
C ASP A 139 -9.51 -4.53 -0.45
N ILE A 140 -9.58 -5.43 0.58
CA ILE A 140 -8.57 -6.47 0.81
C ILE A 140 -8.54 -7.47 -0.34
N ILE A 141 -9.70 -7.98 -0.77
CA ILE A 141 -9.79 -8.92 -1.90
C ILE A 141 -9.21 -8.31 -3.15
N GLN A 142 -9.50 -7.04 -3.38
CA GLN A 142 -9.04 -6.29 -4.52
C GLN A 142 -7.53 -6.09 -4.52
N LEU A 143 -6.98 -5.64 -3.39
CA LEU A 143 -5.54 -5.48 -3.22
C LEU A 143 -4.81 -6.82 -3.41
N SER A 144 -5.37 -7.92 -2.89
CA SER A 144 -4.82 -9.27 -3.09
C SER A 144 -4.75 -9.65 -4.57
N LYS A 145 -5.83 -9.39 -5.34
CA LYS A 145 -5.85 -9.64 -6.80
C LYS A 145 -4.79 -8.83 -7.54
N LEU A 146 -4.59 -7.57 -7.15
CA LEU A 146 -3.56 -6.71 -7.73
C LEU A 146 -2.13 -7.20 -7.44
N GLU A 147 -1.90 -7.82 -6.28
CA GLU A 147 -0.60 -8.36 -5.87
C GLU A 147 -0.26 -9.70 -6.52
N GLU A 148 -1.26 -10.56 -6.78
CA GLU A 148 -1.08 -11.85 -7.44
C GLU A 148 -0.68 -11.71 -8.91
N GLY A 149 -0.79 -10.51 -9.48
CA GLY A 149 -0.42 -10.19 -10.85
C GLY A 149 -1.51 -10.47 -11.86
N THR A 150 -1.33 -9.88 -13.05
CA THR A 150 -2.34 -9.82 -14.12
C THR A 150 -2.45 -11.06 -15.00
N SER A 151 -1.80 -12.16 -14.69
CA SER A 151 -1.74 -13.34 -15.57
C SER A 151 -3.12 -13.90 -16.00
N GLN A 152 -4.20 -13.44 -15.38
CA GLN A 152 -5.59 -13.79 -15.75
C GLN A 152 -6.47 -12.57 -16.09
N MET A 153 -5.93 -11.35 -16.02
CA MET A 153 -6.70 -10.13 -16.31
C MET A 153 -6.56 -9.76 -17.78
N GLN A 154 -7.68 -9.51 -18.42
CA GLN A 154 -7.73 -9.16 -19.83
C GLN A 154 -7.58 -7.65 -19.98
N GLU A 155 -6.57 -7.23 -20.74
CA GLU A 155 -6.42 -5.83 -21.14
C GLU A 155 -7.35 -5.53 -22.30
N GLU A 156 -7.95 -4.35 -22.30
CA GLU A 156 -8.83 -3.85 -23.36
C GLU A 156 -8.59 -2.37 -23.60
N VAL A 157 -9.09 -1.84 -24.69
CA VAL A 157 -9.08 -0.40 -24.94
C VAL A 157 -10.17 0.24 -24.11
N VAL A 158 -9.81 1.16 -23.24
CA VAL A 158 -10.71 1.84 -22.29
C VAL A 158 -10.71 3.33 -22.55
N ASP A 159 -11.89 3.90 -22.77
CA ASP A 159 -12.09 5.34 -22.81
C ASP A 159 -12.17 5.89 -21.36
N LEU A 160 -11.15 6.67 -20.96
CA LEU A 160 -11.08 7.26 -19.63
C LEU A 160 -12.18 8.30 -19.38
N TYR A 161 -12.66 8.98 -20.43
CA TYR A 161 -13.73 9.97 -20.28
C TYR A 161 -15.05 9.28 -19.95
N GLU A 162 -15.45 8.27 -20.75
CA GLU A 162 -16.64 7.47 -20.50
C GLU A 162 -16.59 6.83 -19.09
N LEU A 163 -15.46 6.21 -18.75
CA LEU A 163 -15.26 5.59 -17.44
C LEU A 163 -15.42 6.60 -16.28
N THR A 164 -14.92 7.84 -16.47
CA THR A 164 -15.04 8.91 -15.47
C THR A 164 -16.48 9.39 -15.33
N GLU A 165 -17.25 9.47 -16.44
CA GLU A 165 -18.67 9.82 -16.38
C GLU A 165 -19.49 8.76 -15.63
N ASP A 166 -19.23 7.47 -15.87
CA ASP A 166 -19.86 6.35 -15.17
C ASP A 166 -19.61 6.44 -13.65
N ILE A 167 -18.36 6.73 -13.27
CA ILE A 167 -17.97 6.94 -11.87
C ILE A 167 -18.69 8.18 -11.29
N GLY A 168 -18.71 9.27 -12.05
CA GLY A 168 -19.39 10.49 -11.67
C GLY A 168 -20.88 10.28 -11.40
N ALA A 169 -21.56 9.49 -12.25
CA ALA A 169 -22.95 9.12 -12.05
C ALA A 169 -23.15 8.29 -10.77
N THR A 170 -22.25 7.36 -10.49
CA THR A 170 -22.26 6.54 -9.26
C THR A 170 -22.07 7.40 -8.01
N LEU A 171 -21.16 8.36 -8.05
CA LEU A 171 -20.82 9.22 -6.91
C LEU A 171 -21.74 10.46 -6.76
N HIS A 172 -22.63 10.70 -7.71
CA HIS A 172 -23.52 11.87 -7.72
C HIS A 172 -24.30 12.05 -6.42
N HIS A 173 -24.86 10.97 -5.87
CA HIS A 173 -25.63 11.03 -4.63
C HIS A 173 -24.76 11.44 -3.43
N ALA A 174 -23.55 10.90 -3.34
CA ALA A 174 -22.59 11.23 -2.28
C ALA A 174 -22.12 12.69 -2.36
N ALA A 175 -21.83 13.18 -3.57
CA ALA A 175 -21.48 14.57 -3.82
C ALA A 175 -22.64 15.51 -3.43
N LYS A 176 -23.86 15.20 -3.87
CA LYS A 176 -25.05 15.99 -3.54
C LYS A 176 -25.34 16.05 -2.05
N LYS A 177 -25.13 14.97 -1.30
CA LYS A 177 -25.34 14.94 0.16
C LYS A 177 -24.42 15.92 0.90
N LYS A 178 -23.25 16.25 0.36
CA LYS A 178 -22.29 17.25 0.90
C LYS A 178 -22.33 18.57 0.15
N ASP A 179 -23.26 18.75 -0.78
CA ASP A 179 -23.37 19.92 -1.64
C ASP A 179 -22.08 20.24 -2.42
N ILE A 180 -21.43 19.18 -2.92
CA ILE A 180 -20.19 19.28 -3.71
C ILE A 180 -20.57 19.39 -5.19
N THR A 181 -20.05 20.43 -5.86
CA THR A 181 -20.16 20.59 -7.31
C THR A 181 -19.07 19.77 -8.00
N MET A 182 -19.49 18.74 -8.76
CA MET A 182 -18.59 17.91 -9.55
C MET A 182 -18.52 18.43 -10.99
N LYS A 183 -17.30 18.60 -11.52
CA LYS A 183 -17.05 19.05 -12.89
C LYS A 183 -16.10 18.08 -13.59
N ILE A 184 -16.51 17.51 -14.72
CA ILE A 184 -15.70 16.64 -15.56
C ILE A 184 -15.41 17.40 -16.85
N GLU A 185 -14.12 17.59 -17.16
CA GLU A 185 -13.62 18.37 -18.28
C GLU A 185 -12.61 17.54 -19.09
N GLY A 186 -12.75 17.53 -20.39
CA GLY A 186 -11.84 16.81 -21.29
C GLY A 186 -12.58 16.25 -22.50
N ALA A 187 -11.92 15.38 -23.20
CA ALA A 187 -12.45 14.63 -24.34
C ALA A 187 -12.05 13.16 -24.21
N THR A 188 -12.67 12.30 -25.01
CA THR A 188 -12.31 10.88 -25.18
C THR A 188 -10.80 10.69 -25.23
N GLN A 189 -10.30 9.85 -24.33
CA GLN A 189 -8.89 9.46 -24.23
C GLN A 189 -8.84 7.95 -24.02
N GLU A 190 -8.37 7.23 -25.03
CA GLU A 190 -8.27 5.78 -25.00
C GLU A 190 -6.89 5.33 -24.50
N ILE A 191 -6.88 4.40 -23.57
CA ILE A 191 -5.68 3.69 -23.11
C ILE A 191 -5.92 2.18 -23.16
N THR A 192 -4.87 1.39 -23.33
CA THR A 192 -4.92 -0.06 -23.14
C THR A 192 -4.68 -0.39 -21.67
N GLY A 193 -5.59 -1.15 -21.09
CA GLY A 193 -5.47 -1.52 -19.68
C GLY A 193 -6.61 -2.40 -19.17
N VAL A 194 -6.58 -2.74 -17.90
CA VAL A 194 -7.62 -3.53 -17.24
C VAL A 194 -8.72 -2.59 -16.74
N ARG A 195 -9.87 -2.57 -17.45
CA ARG A 195 -11.01 -1.66 -17.18
C ARG A 195 -11.41 -1.64 -15.69
N GLN A 196 -11.50 -2.80 -15.06
CA GLN A 196 -11.89 -2.87 -13.65
C GLN A 196 -10.91 -2.17 -12.74
N ILE A 197 -9.60 -2.34 -12.94
CA ILE A 197 -8.57 -1.70 -12.13
C ILE A 197 -8.57 -0.19 -12.35
N LEU A 198 -8.70 0.24 -13.61
CA LEU A 198 -8.82 1.65 -13.95
C LEU A 198 -10.06 2.26 -13.26
N TYR A 199 -11.23 1.61 -13.34
CA TYR A 199 -12.43 2.06 -12.65
C TYR A 199 -12.17 2.30 -11.16
N GLU A 200 -11.57 1.34 -10.49
CA GLU A 200 -11.32 1.41 -9.05
C GLU A 200 -10.31 2.45 -8.64
N MET A 201 -9.25 2.64 -9.43
CA MET A 201 -8.30 3.73 -9.23
C MET A 201 -8.99 5.09 -9.26
N LEU A 202 -9.73 5.34 -10.35
CA LEU A 202 -10.39 6.61 -10.57
C LEU A 202 -11.52 6.83 -9.56
N TYR A 203 -12.29 5.78 -9.26
CA TYR A 203 -13.34 5.80 -8.22
C TYR A 203 -12.76 6.19 -6.85
N ASN A 204 -11.67 5.54 -6.41
CA ASN A 204 -11.03 5.84 -5.13
C ASN A 204 -10.55 7.29 -5.03
N LEU A 205 -10.04 7.84 -6.12
CA LEU A 205 -9.58 9.23 -6.17
C LEU A 205 -10.76 10.22 -6.12
N MET A 206 -11.81 9.99 -6.90
CA MET A 206 -12.99 10.84 -6.91
C MET A 206 -13.76 10.74 -5.59
N ASP A 207 -13.92 9.55 -5.02
CA ASP A 207 -14.57 9.31 -3.73
C ASP A 207 -13.81 10.00 -2.58
N ASN A 208 -12.47 9.94 -2.58
CA ASN A 208 -11.65 10.68 -1.64
C ASN A 208 -11.82 12.20 -1.79
N GLY A 209 -11.86 12.71 -3.02
CA GLY A 209 -12.10 14.12 -3.30
C GLY A 209 -13.49 14.62 -2.85
N ILE A 210 -14.46 13.71 -2.73
CA ILE A 210 -15.78 14.00 -2.11
C ILE A 210 -15.73 13.84 -0.60
N LYS A 211 -15.15 12.75 -0.10
CA LYS A 211 -15.09 12.41 1.34
C LYS A 211 -14.37 13.48 2.17
N TYR A 212 -13.25 13.96 1.66
CA TYR A 212 -12.37 14.90 2.34
C TYR A 212 -12.58 16.36 1.90
N ASN A 213 -13.60 16.62 1.08
CA ASN A 213 -13.97 17.98 0.69
C ASN A 213 -14.65 18.74 1.83
N VAL A 214 -14.66 20.06 1.69
CA VAL A 214 -15.47 20.96 2.52
C VAL A 214 -16.91 21.00 1.98
N GLU A 215 -17.87 21.40 2.80
CA GLU A 215 -19.25 21.69 2.35
C GLU A 215 -19.24 22.79 1.29
N HIS A 216 -20.11 22.68 0.28
CA HIS A 216 -20.17 23.58 -0.88
C HIS A 216 -18.86 23.62 -1.70
N GLY A 217 -17.99 22.60 -1.55
CA GLY A 217 -16.75 22.48 -2.27
C GLY A 217 -16.92 22.08 -3.73
N ILE A 218 -15.80 22.02 -4.42
CA ILE A 218 -15.77 21.62 -5.84
C ILE A 218 -14.83 20.44 -6.00
N LEU A 219 -15.22 19.51 -6.87
CA LEU A 219 -14.39 18.43 -7.38
C LEU A 219 -14.25 18.59 -8.89
N TRP A 220 -13.05 18.89 -9.37
CA TRP A 220 -12.73 18.89 -10.80
C TRP A 220 -12.06 17.58 -11.18
N VAL A 221 -12.49 17.01 -12.32
CA VAL A 221 -11.78 15.94 -12.99
C VAL A 221 -11.43 16.43 -14.38
N ARG A 222 -10.15 16.39 -14.75
CA ARG A 222 -9.65 16.90 -16.03
C ARG A 222 -8.84 15.85 -16.74
N MET A 223 -8.97 15.80 -18.07
CA MET A 223 -8.22 14.90 -18.91
C MET A 223 -7.63 15.66 -20.09
N TRP A 224 -6.37 15.37 -20.39
CA TRP A 224 -5.68 15.92 -21.56
C TRP A 224 -4.60 14.96 -22.04
N LYS A 225 -4.17 15.15 -23.27
CA LYS A 225 -3.12 14.36 -23.92
C LYS A 225 -1.94 15.25 -24.29
N THR A 226 -0.75 14.70 -24.13
CA THR A 226 0.51 15.25 -24.66
C THR A 226 1.07 14.32 -25.72
N THR A 227 2.28 14.58 -26.20
CA THR A 227 2.96 13.74 -27.20
C THR A 227 3.31 12.35 -26.69
N ASP A 228 3.48 12.18 -25.40
CA ASP A 228 4.01 10.96 -24.76
C ASP A 228 3.07 10.34 -23.72
N LYS A 229 2.08 11.11 -23.22
CA LYS A 229 1.19 10.65 -22.13
C LYS A 229 -0.23 11.17 -22.27
N ILE A 230 -1.14 10.39 -21.70
CA ILE A 230 -2.50 10.83 -21.36
C ILE A 230 -2.52 11.11 -19.84
N TYR A 231 -3.02 12.29 -19.50
CA TYR A 231 -3.17 12.70 -18.11
C TYR A 231 -4.62 12.67 -17.69
N TRP A 232 -4.86 12.11 -16.52
CA TRP A 232 -6.10 12.17 -15.77
C TRP A 232 -5.81 12.84 -14.42
N GLN A 233 -6.59 13.85 -14.06
CA GLN A 233 -6.36 14.65 -12.87
C GLN A 233 -7.65 14.83 -12.11
N VAL A 234 -7.59 14.66 -10.80
CA VAL A 234 -8.64 15.05 -9.86
C VAL A 234 -8.11 16.16 -8.96
N GLU A 235 -8.94 17.18 -8.72
CA GLU A 235 -8.62 18.32 -7.87
C GLU A 235 -9.84 18.66 -6.99
N ASP A 236 -9.66 18.72 -5.68
CA ASP A 236 -10.68 19.08 -4.71
C ASP A 236 -10.32 20.35 -3.96
N THR A 237 -11.33 20.97 -3.33
CA THR A 237 -11.16 22.14 -2.46
C THR A 237 -11.20 21.76 -0.97
N GLY A 238 -10.84 20.54 -0.64
CA GLY A 238 -10.99 19.95 0.67
C GLY A 238 -9.92 20.36 1.70
N ILE A 239 -9.78 19.51 2.71
CA ILE A 239 -8.90 19.77 3.86
C ILE A 239 -7.41 19.79 3.51
N GLY A 240 -7.02 19.20 2.36
CA GLY A 240 -5.63 19.09 1.93
C GLY A 240 -4.81 18.10 2.76
N ILE A 241 -3.56 17.90 2.33
CA ILE A 241 -2.61 16.94 2.91
C ILE A 241 -1.29 17.67 3.20
N ALA A 242 -0.78 17.55 4.42
CA ALA A 242 0.52 18.10 4.80
C ALA A 242 1.64 17.44 3.97
N LYS A 243 2.72 18.18 3.69
CA LYS A 243 3.79 17.73 2.79
C LYS A 243 4.43 16.43 3.27
N GLU A 244 4.61 16.29 4.57
CA GLU A 244 5.22 15.13 5.21
C GLU A 244 4.37 13.85 5.06
N GLU A 245 3.07 14.01 4.80
CA GLU A 245 2.09 12.93 4.71
C GLU A 245 1.82 12.49 3.26
N GLN A 246 2.18 13.30 2.25
CA GLN A 246 1.82 13.07 0.84
C GLN A 246 2.38 11.78 0.25
N GLU A 247 3.52 11.30 0.71
CA GLU A 247 4.04 10.00 0.31
C GLU A 247 3.40 8.87 1.11
N ARG A 248 3.14 9.10 2.39
CA ARG A 248 2.64 8.11 3.33
C ARG A 248 1.17 7.77 3.13
N VAL A 249 0.35 8.68 2.58
CA VAL A 249 -1.07 8.40 2.30
C VAL A 249 -1.28 7.25 1.30
N TYR A 250 -0.24 6.84 0.57
CA TYR A 250 -0.23 5.66 -0.31
C TYR A 250 0.20 4.36 0.38
N GLU A 251 0.60 4.43 1.67
CA GLU A 251 0.88 3.24 2.48
C GLU A 251 -0.45 2.56 2.86
N ARG A 252 -0.43 1.23 2.99
CA ARG A 252 -1.62 0.44 3.35
C ARG A 252 -2.06 0.75 4.77
N PHE A 253 -3.37 0.97 4.98
CA PHE A 253 -3.99 1.32 6.26
C PHE A 253 -3.53 2.66 6.85
N TYR A 254 -2.73 3.43 6.09
CA TYR A 254 -2.31 4.73 6.56
C TYR A 254 -3.45 5.74 6.53
N ARG A 255 -3.51 6.60 7.53
CA ARG A 255 -4.52 7.64 7.69
C ARG A 255 -3.91 8.79 8.47
N VAL A 256 -3.99 10.01 7.95
CA VAL A 256 -3.46 11.23 8.59
C VAL A 256 -4.12 11.46 9.95
N ASP A 257 -5.44 11.27 10.06
CA ASP A 257 -6.18 11.38 11.31
C ASP A 257 -7.12 10.18 11.49
N LYS A 258 -6.82 9.36 12.50
CA LYS A 258 -7.62 8.16 12.85
C LYS A 258 -8.98 8.50 13.47
N SER A 259 -9.16 9.70 14.02
CA SER A 259 -10.41 10.11 14.70
C SER A 259 -11.44 10.62 13.70
N HIS A 260 -11.09 11.54 12.84
CA HIS A 260 -11.98 12.09 11.79
C HIS A 260 -12.30 11.03 10.72
N SER A 261 -11.34 10.19 10.40
CA SER A 261 -11.52 9.17 9.37
C SER A 261 -12.41 7.98 9.79
N ARG A 262 -12.72 7.81 11.09
CA ARG A 262 -13.77 6.88 11.53
C ARG A 262 -15.16 7.39 11.15
N GLN A 263 -15.39 8.69 11.18
CA GLN A 263 -16.66 9.30 10.78
C GLN A 263 -16.87 9.30 9.27
N THR A 264 -15.78 9.39 8.48
CA THR A 264 -15.83 9.37 7.01
C THR A 264 -15.79 7.97 6.39
N GLY A 265 -15.62 6.90 7.21
CA GLY A 265 -15.74 5.50 6.75
C GLY A 265 -14.59 5.00 5.88
N GLY A 266 -13.45 5.69 5.84
CA GLY A 266 -12.30 5.25 5.02
C GLY A 266 -11.63 3.99 5.56
N THR A 267 -11.18 3.09 4.68
CA THR A 267 -10.44 1.85 5.01
C THR A 267 -8.93 2.06 5.16
N GLY A 268 -8.39 3.13 4.54
CA GLY A 268 -6.95 3.37 4.42
C GLY A 268 -6.29 2.51 3.33
N LEU A 269 -7.09 1.83 2.49
CA LEU A 269 -6.59 1.00 1.38
C LEU A 269 -6.77 1.68 0.01
N GLY A 270 -7.71 2.61 -0.14
CA GLY A 270 -8.06 3.20 -1.43
C GLY A 270 -6.86 3.80 -2.19
N LEU A 271 -6.02 4.62 -1.55
CA LEU A 271 -4.84 5.20 -2.21
C LEU A 271 -3.74 4.16 -2.45
N SER A 272 -3.64 3.11 -1.66
CA SER A 272 -2.73 1.99 -1.95
C SER A 272 -3.19 1.20 -3.18
N ILE A 273 -4.51 1.02 -3.39
CA ILE A 273 -5.09 0.45 -4.60
C ILE A 273 -4.74 1.32 -5.82
N VAL A 274 -4.87 2.65 -5.69
CA VAL A 274 -4.46 3.59 -6.75
C VAL A 274 -2.98 3.42 -7.10
N LYS A 275 -2.10 3.33 -6.12
CA LYS A 275 -0.66 3.12 -6.34
C LYS A 275 -0.35 1.82 -7.08
N HIS A 276 -0.98 0.70 -6.67
CA HIS A 276 -0.77 -0.59 -7.31
C HIS A 276 -1.35 -0.62 -8.73
N GLY A 277 -2.56 -0.08 -8.92
CA GLY A 277 -3.18 0.02 -10.23
C GLY A 277 -2.39 0.91 -11.19
N ALA A 278 -1.82 2.04 -10.71
CA ALA A 278 -0.95 2.89 -11.51
C ALA A 278 0.35 2.15 -11.91
N ALA A 279 0.97 1.43 -10.98
CA ALA A 279 2.16 0.62 -11.27
C ALA A 279 1.88 -0.45 -12.33
N LEU A 280 0.71 -1.11 -12.27
CA LEU A 280 0.28 -2.08 -13.26
C LEU A 280 0.17 -1.49 -14.67
N HIS A 281 -0.35 -0.27 -14.78
CA HIS A 281 -0.50 0.45 -16.05
C HIS A 281 0.72 1.30 -16.40
N HIS A 282 1.87 1.10 -15.76
CA HIS A 282 3.09 1.89 -15.94
C HIS A 282 2.87 3.40 -15.80
N ALA A 283 1.81 3.80 -15.09
CA ALA A 283 1.43 5.18 -14.91
C ALA A 283 2.18 5.83 -13.74
N GLN A 284 2.39 7.14 -13.84
CA GLN A 284 3.03 7.95 -12.83
C GLN A 284 1.98 8.74 -12.05
N ILE A 285 2.09 8.74 -10.71
CA ILE A 285 1.24 9.52 -9.83
C ILE A 285 2.01 10.75 -9.35
N ARG A 286 1.36 11.90 -9.41
CA ARG A 286 1.86 13.15 -8.82
C ARG A 286 0.79 13.74 -7.90
N THR A 287 1.18 14.04 -6.66
CA THR A 287 0.32 14.68 -5.65
C THR A 287 0.81 16.09 -5.36
N GLU A 288 -0.09 17.04 -5.42
CA GLU A 288 0.11 18.45 -5.03
C GLU A 288 -1.00 18.81 -4.05
N SER A 289 -0.64 19.15 -2.81
CA SER A 289 -1.63 19.47 -1.79
C SER A 289 -1.03 20.39 -0.73
N GLN A 290 -1.92 21.19 -0.13
CA GLN A 290 -1.60 22.01 1.03
C GLN A 290 -2.78 21.99 2.01
N PRO A 291 -2.53 21.94 3.33
CA PRO A 291 -3.60 21.99 4.32
C PRO A 291 -4.52 23.21 4.11
N GLY A 292 -5.82 22.96 4.05
CA GLY A 292 -6.86 23.99 3.84
C GLY A 292 -7.00 24.50 2.41
N GLN A 293 -6.23 23.98 1.44
CA GLN A 293 -6.30 24.40 0.03
C GLN A 293 -6.74 23.28 -0.93
N GLY A 294 -7.06 22.10 -0.38
CA GLY A 294 -7.44 20.94 -1.17
C GLY A 294 -6.29 20.10 -1.67
N THR A 295 -6.61 19.13 -2.49
CA THR A 295 -5.67 18.14 -3.03
C THR A 295 -5.84 18.00 -4.53
N LYS A 296 -4.72 17.92 -5.25
CA LYS A 296 -4.64 17.65 -6.67
C LYS A 296 -3.81 16.40 -6.87
N ILE A 297 -4.39 15.37 -7.49
CA ILE A 297 -3.69 14.14 -7.88
C ILE A 297 -3.78 13.98 -9.38
N THR A 298 -2.63 13.80 -10.02
CA THR A 298 -2.50 13.62 -11.46
C THR A 298 -1.91 12.24 -11.74
N ILE A 299 -2.55 11.47 -12.62
CA ILE A 299 -2.06 10.20 -13.15
C ILE A 299 -1.66 10.43 -14.61
N GLY A 300 -0.43 10.09 -14.95
CA GLY A 300 0.09 10.15 -16.32
C GLY A 300 0.29 8.74 -16.88
N PHE A 301 -0.57 8.33 -17.80
CA PHE A 301 -0.49 7.04 -18.50
C PHE A 301 0.43 7.18 -19.72
N PRO A 302 1.42 6.30 -19.94
CA PRO A 302 2.21 6.30 -21.16
C PRO A 302 1.34 5.94 -22.37
N LEU A 303 1.64 6.53 -23.53
CA LEU A 303 0.93 6.23 -24.78
C LEU A 303 1.36 4.89 -25.38
N ASP A 304 2.61 4.52 -25.19
CA ASP A 304 3.16 3.21 -25.55
C ASP A 304 3.60 2.52 -24.25
N PRO A 305 2.96 1.42 -23.83
CA PRO A 305 3.47 0.62 -22.73
C PRO A 305 4.85 0.05 -23.15
N ILE A 306 5.87 0.40 -22.36
CA ILE A 306 7.25 -0.05 -22.57
C ILE A 306 7.36 -1.55 -22.27
#